data_9342699c28e02afd69376b0fcf6a0768
#
_entry.id   9342699c28e02afd69376b0fcf6a0768
#
_cell.length_a   1.000
_cell.length_b   1.000
_cell.length_c   1.000
_cell.angle_alpha   90.00
_cell.angle_beta   90.00
_cell.angle_gamma   90.00
#
_symmetry.space_group_name_H-M   'P 1'
#
loop_
_entity.id
_entity.type
_entity.pdbx_description
1 polymer ?
#
loop_
_entity_poly.entity_id
_entity_poly.type
_entity_poly.pdbx_seq_one_letter_code
_entity_poly.pdbx_strand_id
1 'polypeptide(L)'
;MDTNSNSKNDTGILLIGHGSRLPYNKEVISAIAEKYAQTKPDYNIEVGFMELAEPNIPTAFNKLKETGVNRIIVTPIFLAHGMHTKRDIPTILGLEPEVKEEPNGHHHHEHEHHHEHHHEHHHEHHHEHGHHHHHHHGEVEKVEFDGEIIYTEPIGADDKIVDIVSEKVNKYL
;
A
#
# COMPACT_ATOMS: atom_id res chain seq x y z
N MET A 1 45.82 -17.17 1.70
CA MET A 1 44.65 -17.33 2.58
C MET A 1 43.52 -16.56 1.96
N ASP A 2 42.76 -17.23 1.14
CA ASP A 2 41.66 -16.63 0.41
C ASP A 2 40.47 -16.54 1.34
N THR A 3 40.25 -15.36 1.92
CA THR A 3 38.99 -15.04 2.56
C THR A 3 38.00 -14.76 1.47
N ASN A 4 37.40 -15.80 0.93
CA ASN A 4 36.24 -15.70 0.10
C ASN A 4 35.07 -15.25 1.02
N SER A 5 35.06 -13.96 1.34
CA SER A 5 33.89 -13.31 1.91
C SER A 5 32.86 -13.24 0.80
N ASN A 6 32.01 -14.25 0.77
CA ASN A 6 30.73 -14.18 0.07
C ASN A 6 29.95 -13.05 0.74
N SER A 7 30.25 -11.80 0.38
CA SER A 7 29.56 -10.63 0.92
C SER A 7 28.15 -10.66 0.35
N LYS A 8 27.29 -11.33 1.08
CA LYS A 8 25.85 -11.24 0.90
C LYS A 8 25.52 -9.75 0.85
N ASN A 9 24.83 -9.33 -0.18
CA ASN A 9 24.54 -7.92 -0.39
C ASN A 9 23.81 -7.35 0.83
N ASP A 10 24.34 -6.29 1.42
CA ASP A 10 23.79 -5.65 2.63
C ASP A 10 22.46 -4.92 2.37
N THR A 11 21.93 -5.05 1.17
CA THR A 11 20.70 -4.36 0.73
C THR A 11 19.61 -5.37 0.45
N GLY A 12 18.46 -5.20 1.10
CA GLY A 12 17.21 -5.88 0.78
C GLY A 12 16.31 -5.00 -0.10
N ILE A 13 15.44 -5.62 -0.86
CA ILE A 13 14.49 -4.94 -1.74
C ILE A 13 13.08 -5.41 -1.40
N LEU A 14 12.21 -4.47 -1.08
CA LEU A 14 10.80 -4.70 -0.80
C LEU A 14 9.94 -4.07 -1.90
N LEU A 15 9.23 -4.89 -2.64
CA LEU A 15 8.25 -4.44 -3.62
C LEU A 15 6.86 -4.45 -2.97
N ILE A 16 6.12 -3.37 -3.13
CA ILE A 16 4.79 -3.23 -2.51
C ILE A 16 3.71 -3.27 -3.58
N GLY A 17 2.79 -4.23 -3.46
CA GLY A 17 1.54 -4.28 -4.21
C GLY A 17 0.38 -3.69 -3.40
N HIS A 18 -0.67 -3.29 -4.09
CA HIS A 18 -1.89 -2.78 -3.44
C HIS A 18 -2.58 -3.89 -2.64
N GLY A 19 -2.69 -5.07 -3.23
CA GLY A 19 -3.52 -6.15 -2.73
C GLY A 19 -4.97 -6.05 -3.25
N SER A 20 -5.69 -7.13 -3.17
CA SER A 20 -7.09 -7.22 -3.60
C SER A 20 -7.72 -8.49 -3.01
N ARG A 21 -9.04 -8.50 -2.90
CA ARG A 21 -9.80 -9.71 -2.57
C ARG A 21 -9.72 -10.77 -3.67
N LEU A 22 -9.53 -10.34 -4.93
CA LEU A 22 -9.28 -11.23 -6.04
C LEU A 22 -7.78 -11.51 -6.17
N PRO A 23 -7.37 -12.70 -6.64
CA PRO A 23 -5.96 -13.11 -6.63
C PRO A 23 -5.09 -12.38 -7.65
N TYR A 24 -5.67 -11.72 -8.65
CA TYR A 24 -4.96 -11.20 -9.82
C TYR A 24 -3.89 -10.16 -9.48
N ASN A 25 -4.14 -9.26 -8.54
CA ASN A 25 -3.13 -8.27 -8.15
C ASN A 25 -1.90 -8.96 -7.55
N LYS A 26 -2.10 -9.90 -6.62
CA LYS A 26 -1.04 -10.67 -6.01
C LYS A 26 -0.25 -11.49 -7.05
N GLU A 27 -0.94 -12.15 -7.97
CA GLU A 27 -0.31 -12.95 -9.03
C GLU A 27 0.58 -12.09 -9.93
N VAL A 28 0.10 -10.92 -10.36
CA VAL A 28 0.86 -10.00 -11.22
C VAL A 28 2.07 -9.43 -10.49
N ILE A 29 1.88 -8.93 -9.27
CA ILE A 29 2.99 -8.35 -8.49
C ILE A 29 4.03 -9.41 -8.17
N SER A 30 3.63 -10.61 -7.78
CA SER A 30 4.54 -11.73 -7.52
C SER A 30 5.33 -12.14 -8.77
N ALA A 31 4.68 -12.20 -9.92
CA ALA A 31 5.34 -12.49 -11.19
C ALA A 31 6.36 -11.42 -11.59
N ILE A 32 6.05 -10.14 -11.36
CA ILE A 32 6.99 -9.03 -11.57
C ILE A 32 8.20 -9.21 -10.64
N ALA A 33 7.97 -9.52 -9.37
CA ALA A 33 9.04 -9.73 -8.39
C ALA A 33 9.95 -10.91 -8.78
N GLU A 34 9.38 -12.02 -9.23
CA GLU A 34 10.15 -13.19 -9.69
C GLU A 34 11.05 -12.85 -10.89
N LYS A 35 10.49 -12.17 -11.90
CA LYS A 35 11.26 -11.73 -13.06
C LYS A 35 12.37 -10.76 -12.67
N TYR A 36 12.08 -9.84 -11.76
CA TYR A 36 13.07 -8.90 -11.26
C TYR A 36 14.18 -9.60 -10.48
N ALA A 37 13.84 -10.57 -9.63
CA ALA A 37 14.79 -11.34 -8.86
C ALA A 37 15.79 -12.11 -9.75
N GLN A 38 15.38 -12.59 -10.91
CA GLN A 38 16.27 -13.23 -11.89
C GLN A 38 17.36 -12.27 -12.39
N THR A 39 17.09 -10.97 -12.41
CA THR A 39 18.07 -9.93 -12.79
C THR A 39 18.98 -9.50 -11.64
N LYS A 40 18.66 -9.90 -10.42
CA LYS A 40 19.32 -9.50 -9.18
C LYS A 40 19.58 -10.70 -8.25
N PRO A 41 20.34 -11.71 -8.70
CA PRO A 41 20.49 -12.96 -7.95
C PRO A 41 21.16 -12.79 -6.57
N ASP A 42 21.95 -11.72 -6.39
CA ASP A 42 22.69 -11.45 -5.15
C ASP A 42 21.89 -10.64 -4.11
N TYR A 43 20.64 -10.29 -4.43
CA TYR A 43 19.79 -9.51 -3.54
C TYR A 43 18.65 -10.35 -2.95
N ASN A 44 18.27 -10.04 -1.71
CA ASN A 44 17.05 -10.55 -1.11
C ASN A 44 15.90 -9.65 -1.52
N ILE A 45 14.90 -10.22 -2.19
CA ILE A 45 13.72 -9.50 -2.69
C ILE A 45 12.47 -10.12 -2.09
N GLU A 46 11.65 -9.32 -1.48
CA GLU A 46 10.35 -9.70 -0.92
C GLU A 46 9.24 -8.83 -1.47
N VAL A 47 8.02 -9.35 -1.39
CA VAL A 47 6.79 -8.64 -1.76
C VAL A 47 5.91 -8.48 -0.54
N GLY A 48 5.41 -7.28 -0.32
CA GLY A 48 4.39 -7.00 0.70
C GLY A 48 3.18 -6.32 0.07
N PHE A 49 2.02 -6.51 0.68
CA PHE A 49 0.77 -5.92 0.21
C PHE A 49 0.21 -4.94 1.22
N MET A 50 -0.39 -3.85 0.71
CA MET A 50 -1.03 -2.85 1.55
C MET A 50 -2.21 -3.42 2.33
N GLU A 51 -3.06 -4.18 1.66
CA GLU A 51 -4.29 -4.72 2.22
C GLU A 51 -4.77 -5.96 1.44
N LEU A 52 -5.69 -6.70 2.04
CA LEU A 52 -6.46 -7.78 1.38
C LEU A 52 -5.64 -8.91 0.75
N ALA A 53 -4.34 -8.96 0.98
CA ALA A 53 -3.45 -10.04 0.53
C ALA A 53 -2.28 -10.20 1.49
N GLU A 54 -1.73 -11.41 1.55
CA GLU A 54 -0.55 -11.75 2.34
C GLU A 54 0.66 -12.04 1.43
N PRO A 55 1.89 -11.76 1.93
CA PRO A 55 2.20 -11.15 3.23
C PRO A 55 1.90 -9.64 3.23
N ASN A 56 1.58 -9.10 4.42
CA ASN A 56 1.48 -7.66 4.59
C ASN A 56 2.88 -7.00 4.59
N ILE A 57 2.92 -5.67 4.55
CA ILE A 57 4.19 -4.92 4.49
C ILE A 57 5.08 -5.20 5.70
N PRO A 58 4.62 -5.14 6.96
CA PRO A 58 5.47 -5.44 8.10
C PRO A 58 6.05 -6.85 8.07
N THR A 59 5.28 -7.85 7.70
CA THR A 59 5.74 -9.24 7.60
C THR A 59 6.86 -9.40 6.57
N ALA A 60 6.68 -8.85 5.37
CA ALA A 60 7.67 -8.90 4.31
C ALA A 60 8.93 -8.10 4.67
N PHE A 61 8.78 -6.95 5.30
CA PHE A 61 9.89 -6.13 5.79
C PHE A 61 10.72 -6.86 6.84
N ASN A 62 10.07 -7.45 7.83
CA ASN A 62 10.74 -8.20 8.89
C ASN A 62 11.49 -9.41 8.35
N LYS A 63 10.98 -10.08 7.33
CA LYS A 63 11.67 -11.16 6.65
C LYS A 63 12.98 -10.70 6.01
N LEU A 64 13.00 -9.52 5.39
CA LEU A 64 14.24 -8.91 4.91
C LEU A 64 15.18 -8.53 6.05
N LYS A 65 14.67 -7.92 7.11
CA LYS A 65 15.44 -7.55 8.30
C LYS A 65 16.16 -8.77 8.91
N GLU A 66 15.50 -9.92 8.98
CA GLU A 66 16.07 -11.17 9.49
C GLU A 66 17.24 -11.69 8.66
N THR A 67 17.39 -11.28 7.41
CA THR A 67 18.56 -11.62 6.59
C THR A 67 19.84 -10.89 6.99
N GLY A 68 19.75 -9.91 7.90
CA GLY A 68 20.87 -9.13 8.39
C GLY A 68 21.30 -7.96 7.49
N VAL A 69 20.44 -7.54 6.55
CA VAL A 69 20.70 -6.38 5.68
C VAL A 69 20.72 -5.08 6.49
N ASN A 70 21.55 -4.13 6.08
CA ASN A 70 21.70 -2.82 6.71
C ASN A 70 20.87 -1.73 6.00
N ARG A 71 20.35 -2.03 4.83
CA ARG A 71 19.57 -1.13 4.01
C ARG A 71 18.42 -1.87 3.34
N ILE A 72 17.25 -1.26 3.29
CA ILE A 72 16.09 -1.79 2.58
C ILE A 72 15.56 -0.72 1.65
N ILE A 73 15.52 -1.04 0.36
CA ILE A 73 14.91 -0.20 -0.67
C ILE A 73 13.46 -0.67 -0.83
N VAL A 74 12.52 0.24 -0.65
CA VAL A 74 11.08 -0.01 -0.72
C VAL A 74 10.51 0.70 -1.93
N THR A 75 9.91 -0.06 -2.85
CA THR A 75 9.34 0.48 -4.09
C THR A 75 7.88 0.09 -4.24
N PRO A 76 6.96 1.07 -4.28
CA PRO A 76 5.56 0.81 -4.55
C PRO A 76 5.36 0.52 -6.04
N ILE A 77 4.78 -0.63 -6.36
CA ILE A 77 4.41 -1.02 -7.73
C ILE A 77 3.01 -0.45 -8.03
N PHE A 78 2.93 0.86 -8.00
CA PHE A 78 1.73 1.66 -8.29
C PHE A 78 2.04 2.60 -9.45
N LEU A 79 1.06 2.90 -10.29
CA LEU A 79 1.28 3.84 -11.39
C LEU A 79 1.50 5.27 -10.90
N ALA A 80 0.77 5.69 -9.88
CA ALA A 80 0.78 7.07 -9.40
C ALA A 80 0.75 7.15 -7.87
N HIS A 81 1.04 8.34 -7.37
CA HIS A 81 0.83 8.66 -5.97
C HIS A 81 -0.66 8.67 -5.60
N GLY A 82 -0.94 8.32 -4.35
CA GLY A 82 -2.23 8.38 -3.71
C GLY A 82 -2.06 8.35 -2.19
N MET A 83 -3.13 8.16 -1.44
CA MET A 83 -3.06 8.12 0.02
C MET A 83 -2.14 7.02 0.53
N HIS A 84 -2.14 5.84 -0.10
CA HIS A 84 -1.26 4.76 0.30
C HIS A 84 0.22 5.12 0.18
N THR A 85 0.63 5.75 -0.93
CA THR A 85 2.03 6.09 -1.17
C THR A 85 2.51 7.32 -0.40
N LYS A 86 1.61 8.27 -0.11
CA LYS A 86 1.95 9.53 0.54
C LYS A 86 1.71 9.54 2.06
N ARG A 87 0.89 8.63 2.57
CA ARG A 87 0.55 8.54 3.98
C ARG A 87 0.80 7.15 4.57
N ASP A 88 0.13 6.13 4.05
CA ASP A 88 0.02 4.83 4.73
C ASP A 88 1.35 4.07 4.72
N ILE A 89 2.00 3.95 3.58
CA ILE A 89 3.29 3.25 3.46
C ILE A 89 4.38 3.98 4.25
N PRO A 90 4.57 5.32 4.12
CA PRO A 90 5.50 6.04 4.97
C PRO A 90 5.26 5.80 6.46
N THR A 91 4.01 5.85 6.90
CA THR A 91 3.64 5.61 8.31
C THR A 91 4.05 4.21 8.77
N ILE A 92 3.77 3.17 7.98
CA ILE A 92 4.16 1.78 8.29
C ILE A 92 5.68 1.66 8.39
N LEU A 93 6.42 2.34 7.52
CA LEU A 93 7.88 2.35 7.48
C LEU A 93 8.53 3.20 8.58
N GLY A 94 7.74 3.93 9.38
CA GLY A 94 8.25 4.86 10.38
C GLY A 94 8.84 6.15 9.79
N LEU A 95 8.46 6.49 8.55
CA LEU A 95 8.83 7.72 7.86
C LEU A 95 7.75 8.78 8.03
N GLU A 96 8.14 10.06 7.88
CA GLU A 96 7.17 11.16 7.91
C GLU A 96 6.24 11.10 6.70
N PRO A 97 4.91 11.03 6.91
CA PRO A 97 3.97 11.07 5.80
C PRO A 97 3.90 12.47 5.20
N GLU A 98 3.84 12.56 3.87
CA GLU A 98 3.68 13.85 3.16
C GLU A 98 2.26 14.40 3.29
N VAL A 99 1.25 13.51 3.43
CA VAL A 99 -0.14 13.87 3.67
C VAL A 99 -0.51 13.45 5.09
N LYS A 100 -0.87 14.42 5.92
CA LYS A 100 -1.40 14.19 7.27
C LYS A 100 -2.91 14.04 7.20
N GLU A 101 -3.50 13.29 8.14
CA GLU A 101 -4.95 13.29 8.30
C GLU A 101 -5.39 14.71 8.66
N GLU A 102 -6.28 15.29 7.86
CA GLU A 102 -6.98 16.48 8.31
C GLU A 102 -7.90 16.08 9.48
N PRO A 103 -7.86 16.81 10.60
CA PRO A 103 -8.85 16.60 11.64
C PRO A 103 -10.23 16.83 11.01
N ASN A 104 -11.10 15.83 11.09
CA ASN A 104 -12.45 15.80 10.54
C ASN A 104 -13.13 17.16 10.66
N GLY A 105 -13.05 17.96 9.59
CA GLY A 105 -13.90 19.09 9.41
C GLY A 105 -15.31 18.58 9.12
N HIS A 106 -16.20 18.71 10.09
CA HIS A 106 -17.62 18.55 9.85
C HIS A 106 -18.06 19.56 8.79
N HIS A 107 -18.19 19.12 7.54
CA HIS A 107 -18.94 19.87 6.56
C HIS A 107 -20.41 19.81 6.95
N HIS A 108 -20.84 20.80 7.72
CA HIS A 108 -22.23 21.16 7.82
C HIS A 108 -22.66 21.64 6.44
N HIS A 109 -23.29 20.79 5.67
CA HIS A 109 -24.14 21.23 4.58
C HIS A 109 -25.45 21.71 5.20
N GLU A 110 -25.54 23.04 5.40
CA GLU A 110 -26.80 23.69 5.63
C GLU A 110 -27.61 23.60 4.32
N HIS A 111 -28.48 22.60 4.25
CA HIS A 111 -29.56 22.59 3.29
C HIS A 111 -30.78 23.21 3.96
N GLU A 112 -30.95 24.53 3.75
CA GLU A 112 -32.24 25.15 3.96
C GLU A 112 -33.23 24.61 2.92
N HIS A 113 -34.08 23.70 3.35
CA HIS A 113 -35.31 23.38 2.64
C HIS A 113 -36.51 23.73 3.50
N HIS A 114 -37.07 24.93 3.21
CA HIS A 114 -38.43 25.27 3.57
C HIS A 114 -39.38 24.39 2.76
N HIS A 115 -40.08 23.49 3.39
CA HIS A 115 -41.37 22.98 2.95
C HIS A 115 -42.27 22.74 4.16
N GLU A 116 -43.21 23.65 4.32
CA GLU A 116 -44.41 23.44 5.13
C GLU A 116 -45.28 22.40 4.41
N HIS A 117 -45.59 21.30 5.03
CA HIS A 117 -46.83 20.57 4.84
C HIS A 117 -47.18 19.79 6.12
N HIS A 118 -48.31 20.24 6.72
CA HIS A 118 -49.05 19.51 7.73
C HIS A 118 -49.57 18.20 7.15
N HIS A 119 -49.33 17.09 7.80
CA HIS A 119 -50.25 15.96 7.93
C HIS A 119 -49.92 15.17 9.18
N GLU A 120 -50.87 15.12 10.11
CA GLU A 120 -50.94 14.22 11.25
C GLU A 120 -51.19 12.81 10.75
N HIS A 121 -50.34 11.86 11.11
CA HIS A 121 -50.72 10.46 11.34
C HIS A 121 -49.81 9.82 12.35
N HIS A 122 -50.41 9.42 13.46
CA HIS A 122 -49.86 8.53 14.48
C HIS A 122 -49.59 7.15 13.87
N HIS A 123 -48.35 6.68 13.97
CA HIS A 123 -48.06 5.27 14.13
C HIS A 123 -46.77 5.08 14.93
N GLU A 124 -46.95 4.52 16.14
CA GLU A 124 -45.87 3.99 16.96
C GLU A 124 -45.28 2.74 16.29
N HIS A 125 -44.00 2.76 15.96
CA HIS A 125 -43.21 1.57 15.80
C HIS A 125 -41.85 1.78 16.45
N HIS A 126 -41.65 1.11 17.59
CA HIS A 126 -40.38 0.87 18.21
C HIS A 126 -39.55 -0.02 17.29
N HIS A 127 -38.44 0.47 16.80
CA HIS A 127 -37.33 -0.36 16.35
C HIS A 127 -36.03 0.22 16.92
N GLU A 128 -35.61 -0.39 18.04
CA GLU A 128 -34.22 -0.33 18.51
C GLU A 128 -33.34 -1.10 17.52
N HIS A 129 -32.55 -0.42 16.75
CA HIS A 129 -31.37 -0.98 16.13
C HIS A 129 -30.19 -0.03 16.39
N GLY A 130 -29.58 -0.25 17.54
CA GLY A 130 -28.28 0.31 17.85
C GLY A 130 -27.20 -0.40 17.05
N HIS A 131 -26.88 0.08 15.86
CA HIS A 131 -25.65 -0.31 15.18
C HIS A 131 -24.53 0.60 15.63
N HIS A 132 -23.91 0.26 16.73
CA HIS A 132 -22.61 0.81 17.09
C HIS A 132 -21.56 0.23 16.14
N HIS A 133 -21.28 0.91 15.03
CA HIS A 133 -20.08 0.66 14.27
C HIS A 133 -18.90 1.24 15.06
N HIS A 134 -18.34 0.41 15.92
CA HIS A 134 -17.01 0.69 16.45
C HIS A 134 -16.02 0.52 15.29
N HIS A 135 -15.65 1.60 14.65
CA HIS A 135 -14.44 1.65 13.87
C HIS A 135 -13.28 1.49 14.85
N HIS A 136 -12.85 0.25 15.05
CA HIS A 136 -11.54 0.02 15.59
C HIS A 136 -10.54 0.53 14.56
N HIS A 137 -10.04 1.74 14.76
CA HIS A 137 -8.78 2.15 14.21
C HIS A 137 -7.72 1.26 14.86
N GLY A 138 -7.51 0.06 14.32
CA GLY A 138 -6.42 -0.80 14.71
C GLY A 138 -5.13 0.02 14.57
N GLU A 139 -4.32 0.03 15.62
CA GLU A 139 -3.01 0.66 15.55
C GLU A 139 -2.28 0.09 14.33
N VAL A 140 -1.81 0.98 13.45
CA VAL A 140 -1.04 0.60 12.27
C VAL A 140 0.26 -0.01 12.77
N GLU A 141 0.49 -1.29 12.46
CA GLU A 141 1.74 -1.95 12.79
C GLU A 141 2.88 -1.26 12.04
N LYS A 142 3.82 -0.68 12.79
CA LYS A 142 5.00 -0.02 12.25
C LYS A 142 6.19 -0.96 12.30
N VAL A 143 7.05 -0.89 11.28
CA VAL A 143 8.32 -1.61 11.31
C VAL A 143 9.33 -0.88 12.19
N GLU A 144 10.23 -1.65 12.79
CA GLU A 144 11.39 -1.15 13.55
C GLU A 144 12.65 -1.60 12.84
N PHE A 145 13.51 -0.65 12.46
CA PHE A 145 14.73 -0.93 11.73
C PHE A 145 15.81 0.08 12.05
N ASP A 146 16.98 -0.40 12.45
CA ASP A 146 18.15 0.43 12.78
C ASP A 146 18.96 0.85 11.54
N GLY A 147 18.69 0.24 10.39
CA GLY A 147 19.35 0.51 9.14
C GLY A 147 18.70 1.66 8.35
N GLU A 148 19.13 1.79 7.11
CA GLU A 148 18.62 2.78 6.17
C GLU A 148 17.39 2.26 5.42
N ILE A 149 16.33 3.05 5.37
CA ILE A 149 15.16 2.80 4.52
C ILE A 149 15.17 3.82 3.39
N ILE A 150 15.22 3.35 2.14
CA ILE A 150 15.04 4.16 0.95
C ILE A 150 13.67 3.87 0.39
N TYR A 151 12.78 4.85 0.44
CA TYR A 151 11.44 4.76 -0.12
C TYR A 151 11.41 5.49 -1.46
N THR A 152 11.20 4.73 -2.55
CA THR A 152 11.25 5.26 -3.90
C THR A 152 9.90 5.82 -4.35
N GLU A 153 9.91 6.59 -5.43
CA GLU A 153 8.72 7.01 -6.15
C GLU A 153 7.98 5.79 -6.74
N PRO A 154 6.66 5.89 -6.97
CA PRO A 154 5.93 4.90 -7.77
C PRO A 154 6.40 4.91 -9.23
N ILE A 155 5.81 4.06 -10.07
CA ILE A 155 6.23 3.87 -11.46
C ILE A 155 6.15 5.15 -12.29
N GLY A 156 5.05 5.89 -12.16
CA GLY A 156 4.86 7.14 -12.90
C GLY A 156 4.62 6.95 -14.41
N ALA A 157 4.71 8.04 -15.16
CA ALA A 157 4.49 8.08 -16.60
C ALA A 157 5.78 7.76 -17.38
N ASP A 158 6.30 6.57 -17.19
CA ASP A 158 7.50 6.09 -17.88
C ASP A 158 7.18 5.68 -19.32
N ASP A 159 8.11 5.93 -20.24
CA ASP A 159 7.96 5.56 -21.67
C ASP A 159 7.73 4.06 -21.86
N LYS A 160 8.29 3.23 -20.98
CA LYS A 160 8.06 1.78 -21.02
C LYS A 160 6.60 1.41 -20.72
N ILE A 161 5.89 2.20 -19.91
CA ILE A 161 4.46 2.03 -19.69
C ILE A 161 3.69 2.41 -20.97
N VAL A 162 4.10 3.48 -21.65
CA VAL A 162 3.52 3.87 -22.95
C VAL A 162 3.68 2.74 -23.98
N ASP A 163 4.84 2.09 -24.04
CA ASP A 163 5.08 0.94 -24.91
C ASP A 163 4.13 -0.21 -24.60
N ILE A 164 3.93 -0.54 -23.32
CA ILE A 164 2.98 -1.58 -22.90
C ILE A 164 1.55 -1.23 -23.35
N VAL A 165 1.12 0.01 -23.15
CA VAL A 165 -0.20 0.48 -23.60
C VAL A 165 -0.33 0.37 -25.12
N SER A 166 0.68 0.81 -25.87
CA SER A 166 0.73 0.74 -27.32
C SER A 166 0.59 -0.70 -27.84
N GLU A 167 1.32 -1.64 -27.25
CA GLU A 167 1.23 -3.07 -27.62
C GLU A 167 -0.19 -3.64 -27.44
N LYS A 168 -0.89 -3.22 -26.40
CA LYS A 168 -2.25 -3.68 -26.15
C LYS A 168 -3.27 -3.10 -27.12
N VAL A 169 -3.13 -1.83 -27.46
CA VAL A 169 -4.05 -1.09 -28.36
C VAL A 169 -3.82 -1.51 -29.81
N ASN A 170 -2.57 -1.63 -30.24
CA ASN A 170 -2.19 -1.92 -31.64
C ASN A 170 -2.72 -3.27 -32.16
N LYS A 171 -3.11 -4.17 -31.26
CA LYS A 171 -3.76 -5.44 -31.65
C LYS A 171 -5.13 -5.23 -32.30
N TYR A 172 -5.72 -4.06 -32.12
CA TYR A 172 -7.10 -3.75 -32.54
C TYR A 172 -7.19 -2.58 -33.52
N LEU A 173 -6.05 -1.99 -33.90
CA LEU A 173 -5.93 -0.99 -34.96
C LEU A 173 -5.62 -1.64 -36.31
#